data_9a2dc1e08765f18fa103afc96e3d5928
#
_entry.id   9a2dc1e08765f18fa103afc96e3d5928
#
_cell.length_a   1.000
_cell.length_b   1.000
_cell.length_c   1.000
_cell.angle_alpha   90.00
_cell.angle_beta   90.00
_cell.angle_gamma   90.00
#
_symmetry.space_group_name_H-M   'P 1'
#
loop_
_entity.id
_entity.type
_entity.pdbx_description
1 polymer ?
#
loop_
_entity_poly.entity_id
_entity_poly.type
_entity_poly.pdbx_seq_one_letter_code
_entity_poly.pdbx_strand_id
1 'polypeptide(L)'
;DLRIISDKIYLLTIGGKAKATLKQDFTAKGKLALVIDDFGYNQESINIYQQIDRPLTFAILPNQTFSKKAVVQAANNQREFILHLPMEAGAEAAVEPKTINVDMSAGEINALVTELLNTIPEIIGVNNHQGSKATADERVMKDVLKVLKERNLFFIDSKTSGASVAY
;
A
#
# COMPACT_ATOMS: atom_id res chain seq x y z
N ASP A 1 -4.06 9.73 -11.97
CA ASP A 1 -3.21 10.90 -11.67
C ASP A 1 -1.77 10.46 -11.44
N LEU A 2 -0.84 11.16 -12.05
CA LEU A 2 0.58 10.98 -11.81
C LEU A 2 0.98 11.88 -10.63
N ARG A 3 1.48 11.29 -9.54
CA ARG A 3 2.01 12.05 -8.40
C ARG A 3 3.53 11.90 -8.33
N ILE A 4 4.22 13.02 -8.22
CA ILE A 4 5.66 13.04 -7.97
C ILE A 4 5.84 12.90 -6.46
N ILE A 5 6.48 11.81 -6.02
CA ILE A 5 6.73 11.52 -4.60
C ILE A 5 8.11 12.06 -4.18
N SER A 6 9.02 12.16 -5.15
CA SER A 6 10.30 12.85 -5.03
C SER A 6 10.78 13.24 -6.42
N ASP A 7 11.87 14.02 -6.52
CA ASP A 7 12.47 14.40 -7.81
C ASP A 7 12.91 13.21 -8.69
N LYS A 8 12.74 11.98 -8.20
CA LYS A 8 13.23 10.74 -8.85
C LYS A 8 12.24 9.57 -8.81
N ILE A 9 11.11 9.68 -8.14
CA ILE A 9 10.12 8.60 -8.02
C ILE A 9 8.74 9.15 -8.37
N TYR A 10 8.06 8.48 -9.28
CA TYR A 10 6.72 8.81 -9.72
C TYR A 10 5.77 7.68 -9.35
N LEU A 11 4.68 8.01 -8.66
CA LEU A 11 3.57 7.10 -8.41
C LEU A 11 2.50 7.33 -9.46
N LEU A 12 2.19 6.31 -10.24
CA LEU A 12 1.08 6.32 -11.19
C LEU A 12 -0.10 5.57 -10.59
N THR A 13 -1.16 6.28 -10.25
CA THR A 13 -2.43 5.67 -9.85
C THR A 13 -3.33 5.56 -11.07
N ILE A 14 -3.62 4.34 -11.50
CA ILE A 14 -4.52 4.07 -12.63
C ILE A 14 -5.89 3.70 -12.06
N GLY A 15 -6.79 4.68 -11.98
CA GLY A 15 -8.20 4.48 -11.67
C GLY A 15 -9.03 4.57 -12.95
N GLY A 16 -9.68 3.45 -13.37
CA GLY A 16 -10.59 3.43 -14.50
C GLY A 16 -9.91 3.34 -15.88
N LYS A 17 -10.63 2.85 -16.87
CA LYS A 17 -10.24 2.53 -18.25
C LYS A 17 -9.37 3.59 -18.95
N ALA A 18 -8.08 3.62 -18.69
CA ALA A 18 -7.14 4.43 -19.45
C ALA A 18 -6.10 3.54 -20.15
N LYS A 19 -6.11 3.51 -21.48
CA LYS A 19 -4.97 3.03 -22.26
C LYS A 19 -3.91 4.12 -22.22
N ALA A 20 -2.89 3.96 -21.39
CA ALA A 20 -1.70 4.80 -21.46
C ALA A 20 -0.82 4.29 -22.61
N THR A 21 -0.75 5.01 -23.71
CA THR A 21 0.27 4.81 -24.73
C THR A 21 1.47 5.65 -24.35
N LEU A 22 2.49 5.04 -23.75
CA LEU A 22 3.79 5.67 -23.54
C LEU A 22 4.48 5.77 -24.90
N LYS A 23 4.55 6.98 -25.47
CA LYS A 23 5.44 7.23 -26.60
C LYS A 23 6.89 7.21 -26.11
N GLN A 24 7.67 6.35 -26.74
CA GLN A 24 9.05 6.04 -26.42
C GLN A 24 9.98 7.10 -27.01
N ASP A 25 10.21 8.18 -26.24
CA ASP A 25 11.29 9.15 -26.49
C ASP A 25 11.72 9.80 -25.17
N PHE A 26 12.05 8.95 -24.19
CA PHE A 26 12.66 9.42 -22.96
C PHE A 26 14.06 8.83 -22.81
N THR A 27 15.06 9.66 -22.95
CA THR A 27 16.36 9.44 -22.28
C THR A 27 16.16 9.63 -20.77
N ALA A 28 15.19 8.91 -20.19
CA ALA A 28 14.84 9.03 -18.81
C ALA A 28 15.93 8.43 -17.94
N LYS A 29 16.62 9.26 -17.18
CA LYS A 29 17.62 8.86 -16.18
C LYS A 29 16.99 8.43 -14.86
N GLY A 30 15.66 8.18 -14.82
CA GLY A 30 14.91 7.81 -13.62
C GLY A 30 14.39 6.37 -13.67
N LYS A 31 14.16 5.79 -12.48
CA LYS A 31 13.43 4.52 -12.31
C LYS A 31 11.99 4.83 -11.89
N LEU A 32 11.01 4.13 -12.46
CA LEU A 32 9.60 4.20 -12.09
C LEU A 32 9.24 2.91 -11.36
N ALA A 33 8.73 3.02 -10.14
CA ALA A 33 8.09 1.93 -9.42
C ALA A 33 6.57 2.11 -9.49
N LEU A 34 5.85 1.04 -9.86
CA LEU A 34 4.40 1.04 -9.92
C LEU A 34 3.86 0.16 -8.79
N VAL A 35 3.07 0.78 -7.92
CA VAL A 35 2.32 0.10 -6.87
C VAL A 35 0.85 0.18 -7.23
N ILE A 36 0.17 -0.95 -7.25
CA ILE A 36 -1.27 -1.03 -7.49
C ILE A 36 -1.93 -1.41 -6.17
N ASP A 37 -2.83 -0.56 -5.73
CA ASP A 37 -3.52 -0.69 -4.44
C ASP A 37 -4.77 -1.58 -4.55
N ASP A 38 -5.36 -1.88 -3.40
CA ASP A 38 -6.69 -2.49 -3.22
C ASP A 38 -6.81 -3.95 -3.71
N PHE A 39 -5.72 -4.69 -3.80
CA PHE A 39 -5.83 -6.14 -3.97
C PHE A 39 -6.45 -6.79 -2.74
N GLY A 40 -7.38 -7.70 -2.97
CA GLY A 40 -8.09 -8.43 -1.93
C GLY A 40 -9.61 -8.32 -2.01
N TYR A 41 -10.15 -7.24 -2.56
CA TYR A 41 -11.60 -7.05 -2.68
C TYR A 41 -12.24 -7.96 -3.73
N ASN A 42 -11.59 -8.16 -4.87
CA ASN A 42 -12.16 -8.94 -5.96
C ASN A 42 -11.10 -9.72 -6.74
N GLN A 43 -11.58 -10.71 -7.49
CA GLN A 43 -10.74 -11.57 -8.33
C GLN A 43 -10.35 -10.89 -9.64
N GLU A 44 -11.16 -9.96 -10.13
CA GLU A 44 -10.96 -9.35 -11.43
C GLU A 44 -9.67 -8.54 -11.48
N SER A 45 -9.38 -7.75 -10.44
CA SER A 45 -8.13 -6.99 -10.34
C SER A 45 -6.92 -7.91 -10.45
N ILE A 46 -6.93 -9.06 -9.75
CA ILE A 46 -5.83 -10.03 -9.84
C ILE A 46 -5.67 -10.52 -11.28
N ASN A 47 -6.76 -10.92 -11.93
CA ASN A 47 -6.74 -11.45 -13.29
C ASN A 47 -6.25 -10.44 -14.33
N ILE A 48 -6.58 -9.16 -14.17
CA ILE A 48 -6.17 -8.09 -15.07
C ILE A 48 -4.69 -7.77 -14.90
N TYR A 49 -4.26 -7.49 -13.67
CA TYR A 49 -2.91 -6.99 -13.43
C TYR A 49 -1.83 -8.06 -13.53
N GLN A 50 -2.16 -9.35 -13.32
CA GLN A 50 -1.22 -10.44 -13.56
C GLN A 50 -0.80 -10.59 -15.03
N GLN A 51 -1.61 -10.10 -15.99
CA GLN A 51 -1.32 -10.19 -17.43
C GLN A 51 -0.33 -9.12 -17.90
N ILE A 52 -0.02 -8.14 -17.06
CA ILE A 52 0.91 -7.06 -17.43
C ILE A 52 2.33 -7.60 -17.32
N ASP A 53 3.03 -7.70 -18.44
CA ASP A 53 4.43 -8.14 -18.52
C ASP A 53 5.39 -6.97 -18.20
N ARG A 54 5.26 -6.42 -16.99
CA ARG A 54 6.15 -5.38 -16.44
C ARG A 54 6.21 -5.52 -14.92
N PRO A 55 7.29 -5.10 -14.28
CA PRO A 55 7.37 -5.07 -12.83
C PRO A 55 6.25 -4.21 -12.24
N LEU A 56 5.47 -4.81 -11.35
CA LEU A 56 4.42 -4.16 -10.57
C LEU A 56 4.48 -4.71 -9.15
N THR A 57 4.26 -3.83 -8.17
CA THR A 57 4.08 -4.21 -6.77
C THR A 57 2.59 -4.22 -6.44
N PHE A 58 2.10 -5.31 -5.87
CA PHE A 58 0.71 -5.41 -5.42
C PHE A 58 0.61 -4.99 -3.96
N ALA A 59 -0.18 -3.95 -3.66
CA ALA A 59 -0.55 -3.61 -2.29
C ALA A 59 -1.84 -4.35 -1.93
N ILE A 60 -1.71 -5.30 -0.99
CA ILE A 60 -2.76 -6.26 -0.67
C ILE A 60 -3.38 -5.93 0.68
N LEU A 61 -4.69 -5.70 0.69
CA LEU A 61 -5.48 -5.54 1.90
C LEU A 61 -5.49 -6.83 2.71
N PRO A 62 -5.30 -6.76 4.02
CA PRO A 62 -5.43 -7.93 4.89
C PRO A 62 -6.92 -8.30 5.07
N ASN A 63 -7.18 -9.55 5.38
CA ASN A 63 -8.51 -10.05 5.81
C ASN A 63 -9.66 -9.87 4.80
N GLN A 64 -9.39 -9.55 3.54
CA GLN A 64 -10.40 -9.53 2.49
C GLN A 64 -10.61 -10.92 1.87
N THR A 65 -11.74 -11.09 1.18
CA THR A 65 -12.14 -12.38 0.59
C THR A 65 -11.07 -12.97 -0.34
N PHE A 66 -10.36 -12.12 -1.08
CA PHE A 66 -9.38 -12.54 -2.07
C PHE A 66 -7.94 -12.25 -1.67
N SER A 67 -7.65 -11.77 -0.43
CA SER A 67 -6.30 -11.43 0.00
C SER A 67 -5.32 -12.59 -0.15
N LYS A 68 -5.67 -13.77 0.35
CA LYS A 68 -4.82 -14.98 0.22
C LYS A 68 -4.57 -15.35 -1.23
N LYS A 69 -5.59 -15.21 -2.08
CA LYS A 69 -5.46 -15.51 -3.50
C LYS A 69 -4.55 -14.50 -4.21
N ALA A 70 -4.64 -13.22 -3.85
CA ALA A 70 -3.74 -12.19 -4.37
C ALA A 70 -2.28 -12.49 -4.02
N VAL A 71 -2.00 -12.88 -2.76
CA VAL A 71 -0.65 -13.30 -2.32
C VAL A 71 -0.14 -14.47 -3.15
N VAL A 72 -0.91 -15.55 -3.25
CA VAL A 72 -0.52 -16.75 -4.02
C VAL A 72 -0.25 -16.41 -5.49
N GLN A 73 -1.10 -15.60 -6.10
CA GLN A 73 -0.92 -15.21 -7.50
C GLN A 73 0.28 -14.28 -7.71
N ALA A 74 0.53 -13.35 -6.78
CA ALA A 74 1.72 -12.51 -6.82
C ALA A 74 2.99 -13.35 -6.71
N ALA A 75 3.07 -14.25 -5.73
CA ALA A 75 4.21 -15.12 -5.51
C ALA A 75 4.46 -16.06 -6.72
N ASN A 76 3.43 -16.70 -7.25
CA ASN A 76 3.55 -17.59 -8.42
C ASN A 76 4.05 -16.85 -9.68
N ASN A 77 3.77 -15.58 -9.81
CA ASN A 77 4.22 -14.73 -10.91
C ASN A 77 5.49 -13.94 -10.58
N GLN A 78 6.17 -14.26 -9.47
CA GLN A 78 7.39 -13.59 -9.03
C GLN A 78 7.24 -12.06 -8.92
N ARG A 79 6.07 -11.61 -8.50
CA ARG A 79 5.77 -10.20 -8.26
C ARG A 79 6.01 -9.84 -6.81
N GLU A 80 6.59 -8.67 -6.61
CA GLU A 80 6.65 -8.06 -5.29
C GLU A 80 5.26 -7.71 -4.79
N PHE A 81 5.04 -7.87 -3.49
CA PHE A 81 3.82 -7.43 -2.85
C PHE A 81 4.10 -6.86 -1.47
N ILE A 82 3.25 -5.95 -1.05
CA ILE A 82 3.31 -5.24 0.22
C ILE A 82 1.95 -5.32 0.92
N LEU A 83 1.94 -5.11 2.23
CA LEU A 83 0.70 -4.97 2.97
C LEU A 83 0.09 -3.58 2.69
N HIS A 84 -1.17 -3.55 2.26
CA HIS A 84 -1.98 -2.34 2.21
C HIS A 84 -2.68 -2.18 3.56
N LEU A 85 -2.03 -1.41 4.47
CA LEU A 85 -2.39 -1.32 5.88
C LEU A 85 -3.60 -0.39 6.08
N PRO A 86 -4.75 -0.89 6.57
CA PRO A 86 -5.89 -0.03 6.86
C PRO A 86 -5.58 0.94 8.00
N MET A 87 -5.75 2.23 7.75
CA MET A 87 -5.49 3.31 8.67
C MET A 87 -6.64 4.32 8.66
N GLU A 88 -6.95 4.92 9.83
CA GLU A 88 -8.09 5.80 10.02
C GLU A 88 -8.07 6.99 9.07
N ALA A 89 -9.18 7.20 8.37
CA ALA A 89 -9.46 8.34 7.52
C ALA A 89 -10.48 9.29 8.18
N GLY A 90 -10.97 10.26 7.42
CA GLY A 90 -12.07 11.13 7.86
C GLY A 90 -13.38 10.37 8.03
N ALA A 91 -14.37 11.01 8.66
CA ALA A 91 -15.62 10.38 9.11
C ALA A 91 -16.50 9.77 8.00
N GLU A 92 -16.28 10.14 6.74
CA GLU A 92 -17.07 9.62 5.60
C GLU A 92 -16.47 8.39 4.93
N ALA A 93 -15.30 7.96 5.37
CA ALA A 93 -14.63 6.79 4.78
C ALA A 93 -15.23 5.49 5.30
N ALA A 94 -15.34 4.49 4.43
CA ALA A 94 -15.69 3.14 4.85
C ALA A 94 -14.61 2.60 5.79
N VAL A 95 -15.04 1.99 6.90
CA VAL A 95 -14.12 1.42 7.88
C VAL A 95 -13.78 -0.01 7.47
N GLU A 96 -12.50 -0.27 7.26
CA GLU A 96 -12.01 -1.63 7.06
C GLU A 96 -11.95 -2.40 8.38
N PRO A 97 -12.14 -3.72 8.34
CA PRO A 97 -11.88 -4.55 9.51
C PRO A 97 -10.45 -4.36 10.01
N LYS A 98 -10.27 -4.11 11.30
CA LYS A 98 -8.94 -3.96 11.93
C LYS A 98 -8.14 -2.79 11.36
N THR A 99 -8.70 -1.60 11.43
CA THR A 99 -8.08 -0.33 11.05
C THR A 99 -7.24 0.24 12.19
N ILE A 100 -6.07 0.78 11.92
CA ILE A 100 -5.26 1.54 12.87
C ILE A 100 -5.93 2.89 13.13
N ASN A 101 -6.44 3.10 14.35
CA ASN A 101 -7.13 4.32 14.73
C ASN A 101 -6.25 5.24 15.60
N VAL A 102 -6.54 6.53 15.57
CA VAL A 102 -5.73 7.53 16.30
C VAL A 102 -5.93 7.48 17.83
N ASP A 103 -6.96 6.83 18.32
CA ASP A 103 -7.20 6.64 19.75
C ASP A 103 -6.49 5.42 20.36
N MET A 104 -5.92 4.56 19.53
CA MET A 104 -5.17 3.39 19.97
C MET A 104 -3.92 3.77 20.74
N SER A 105 -3.64 3.03 21.80
CA SER A 105 -2.35 3.07 22.50
C SER A 105 -1.22 2.48 21.66
N ALA A 106 0.04 2.78 21.99
CA ALA A 106 1.21 2.19 21.33
C ALA A 106 1.21 0.66 21.39
N GLY A 107 0.72 0.06 22.49
CA GLY A 107 0.59 -1.39 22.63
C GLY A 107 -0.43 -1.99 21.68
N GLU A 108 -1.58 -1.35 21.52
CA GLU A 108 -2.63 -1.77 20.59
C GLU A 108 -2.18 -1.63 19.14
N ILE A 109 -1.52 -0.53 18.79
CA ILE A 109 -0.96 -0.33 17.45
C ILE A 109 0.07 -1.44 17.15
N ASN A 110 1.00 -1.70 18.06
CA ASN A 110 2.01 -2.76 17.90
C ASN A 110 1.35 -4.14 17.69
N ALA A 111 0.38 -4.48 18.52
CA ALA A 111 -0.33 -5.75 18.44
C ALA A 111 -1.07 -5.89 17.10
N LEU A 112 -1.81 -4.86 16.68
CA LEU A 112 -2.59 -4.88 15.46
C LEU A 112 -1.72 -4.89 14.21
N VAL A 113 -0.70 -4.04 14.13
CA VAL A 113 0.25 -4.05 12.99
C VAL A 113 0.92 -5.42 12.89
N THR A 114 1.38 -5.97 14.02
CA THR A 114 1.98 -7.31 14.05
C THR A 114 1.03 -8.39 13.56
N GLU A 115 -0.22 -8.36 14.00
CA GLU A 115 -1.26 -9.29 13.55
C GLU A 115 -1.46 -9.19 12.04
N LEU A 116 -1.64 -7.97 11.51
CA LEU A 116 -1.90 -7.75 10.09
C LEU A 116 -0.71 -8.16 9.20
N LEU A 117 0.51 -7.88 9.64
CA LEU A 117 1.73 -8.34 8.96
C LEU A 117 1.80 -9.88 8.86
N ASN A 118 1.32 -10.57 9.87
CA ASN A 118 1.32 -12.05 9.89
C ASN A 118 0.25 -12.66 8.96
N THR A 119 -0.74 -11.88 8.51
CA THR A 119 -1.76 -12.36 7.55
C THR A 119 -1.25 -12.46 6.13
N ILE A 120 -0.20 -11.72 5.80
CA ILE A 120 0.43 -11.68 4.48
C ILE A 120 1.93 -11.88 4.66
N PRO A 121 2.41 -13.13 4.70
CA PRO A 121 3.83 -13.44 4.86
C PRO A 121 4.63 -13.03 3.61
N GLU A 122 5.94 -12.89 3.79
CA GLU A 122 6.90 -12.60 2.71
C GLU A 122 6.77 -11.22 2.05
N ILE A 123 6.06 -10.29 2.69
CA ILE A 123 6.00 -8.90 2.22
C ILE A 123 7.36 -8.20 2.38
N ILE A 124 7.62 -7.25 1.48
CA ILE A 124 8.85 -6.45 1.51
C ILE A 124 8.62 -5.05 2.09
N GLY A 125 7.38 -4.62 2.28
CA GLY A 125 7.02 -3.31 2.78
C GLY A 125 5.54 -3.15 3.05
N VAL A 126 5.15 -1.92 3.35
CA VAL A 126 3.78 -1.53 3.70
C VAL A 126 3.46 -0.18 3.06
N ASN A 127 2.22 0.03 2.65
CA ASN A 127 1.69 1.37 2.40
C ASN A 127 0.33 1.55 3.11
N ASN A 128 -0.14 2.77 3.27
CA ASN A 128 -1.42 3.00 3.92
C ASN A 128 -2.58 2.88 2.94
N HIS A 129 -3.58 2.09 3.33
CA HIS A 129 -4.93 2.16 2.78
C HIS A 129 -5.70 3.25 3.54
N GLN A 130 -6.28 4.21 2.80
CA GLN A 130 -6.90 5.40 3.39
C GLN A 130 -5.89 6.17 4.30
N GLY A 131 -6.24 6.41 5.56
CA GLY A 131 -5.29 6.90 6.56
C GLY A 131 -5.10 8.43 6.59
N SER A 132 -6.00 9.23 6.00
CA SER A 132 -5.83 10.69 5.97
C SER A 132 -5.77 11.33 7.37
N LYS A 133 -6.33 10.68 8.39
CA LYS A 133 -6.28 11.11 9.79
C LYS A 133 -5.09 10.49 10.51
N ALA A 134 -4.91 9.18 10.40
CA ALA A 134 -3.85 8.46 11.11
C ALA A 134 -2.44 8.82 10.61
N THR A 135 -2.24 9.05 9.30
CA THR A 135 -0.94 9.47 8.76
C THR A 135 -0.57 10.91 9.11
N ALA A 136 -1.52 11.71 9.57
CA ALA A 136 -1.29 13.07 10.07
C ALA A 136 -0.97 13.11 11.58
N ASP A 137 -1.10 12.00 12.29
CA ASP A 137 -0.80 11.87 13.72
C ASP A 137 0.62 11.36 13.95
N GLU A 138 1.51 12.21 14.48
CA GLU A 138 2.92 11.88 14.69
C GLU A 138 3.12 10.68 15.62
N ARG A 139 2.30 10.56 16.69
CA ARG A 139 2.39 9.44 17.64
C ARG A 139 2.04 8.12 16.95
N VAL A 140 0.91 8.10 16.23
CA VAL A 140 0.48 6.90 15.51
C VAL A 140 1.53 6.47 14.49
N MET A 141 2.01 7.42 13.66
CA MET A 141 3.03 7.10 12.66
C MET A 141 4.32 6.62 13.27
N LYS A 142 4.78 7.24 14.36
CA LYS A 142 5.96 6.78 15.09
C LYS A 142 5.82 5.34 15.58
N ASP A 143 4.66 4.99 16.15
CA ASP A 143 4.40 3.65 16.66
C ASP A 143 4.31 2.62 15.52
N VAL A 144 3.63 2.94 14.42
CA VAL A 144 3.58 2.08 13.22
C VAL A 144 4.98 1.88 12.63
N LEU A 145 5.70 2.97 12.36
CA LEU A 145 7.03 2.90 11.73
C LEU A 145 8.05 2.18 12.61
N LYS A 146 7.91 2.23 13.95
CA LYS A 146 8.74 1.46 14.87
C LYS A 146 8.57 -0.06 14.62
N VAL A 147 7.35 -0.55 14.52
CA VAL A 147 7.07 -1.98 14.26
C VAL A 147 7.65 -2.40 12.91
N LEU A 148 7.46 -1.57 11.87
CA LEU A 148 8.00 -1.88 10.54
C LEU A 148 9.52 -1.92 10.53
N LYS A 149 10.18 -0.98 11.21
CA LYS A 149 11.63 -0.94 11.34
C LYS A 149 12.19 -2.18 12.03
N GLU A 150 11.55 -2.65 13.10
CA GLU A 150 11.95 -3.87 13.82
C GLU A 150 11.84 -5.12 12.94
N ARG A 151 11.03 -5.07 11.88
CA ARG A 151 10.85 -6.16 10.90
C ARG A 151 11.57 -5.95 9.57
N ASN A 152 12.37 -4.88 9.46
CA ASN A 152 13.11 -4.56 8.24
C ASN A 152 12.21 -4.27 7.02
N LEU A 153 11.01 -3.73 7.26
CA LEU A 153 10.03 -3.37 6.23
C LEU A 153 10.08 -1.86 5.96
N PHE A 154 9.98 -1.48 4.69
CA PHE A 154 9.82 -0.07 4.32
C PHE A 154 8.35 0.36 4.39
N PHE A 155 8.13 1.67 4.45
CA PHE A 155 6.81 2.28 4.33
C PHE A 155 6.73 3.20 3.10
N ILE A 156 5.64 3.12 2.35
CA ILE A 156 5.31 4.05 1.26
C ILE A 156 4.08 4.85 1.71
N ASP A 157 4.24 6.15 1.86
CA ASP A 157 3.11 7.05 2.12
C ASP A 157 2.28 7.23 0.85
N SER A 158 1.06 6.67 0.83
CA SER A 158 0.09 6.86 -0.25
C SER A 158 -0.40 8.31 -0.36
N LYS A 159 0.05 9.18 0.53
CA LYS A 159 -0.19 10.63 0.56
C LYS A 159 -1.68 11.00 0.46
N THR A 160 -2.52 10.32 1.20
CA THR A 160 -3.96 10.58 1.28
C THR A 160 -4.30 11.89 2.01
N SER A 161 -3.32 12.49 2.69
CA SER A 161 -3.42 13.80 3.33
C SER A 161 -2.19 14.65 3.05
N GLY A 162 -2.40 15.95 2.80
CA GLY A 162 -1.31 16.93 2.74
C GLY A 162 -0.60 17.16 4.09
N ALA A 163 -1.26 16.79 5.20
CA ALA A 163 -0.72 16.87 6.55
C ALA A 163 0.01 15.61 7.01
N SER A 164 0.18 14.60 6.12
CA SER A 164 0.90 13.39 6.47
C SER A 164 2.31 13.68 6.96
N VAL A 165 2.70 12.99 8.05
CA VAL A 165 4.02 13.02 8.69
C VAL A 165 4.76 11.69 8.57
N ALA A 166 4.36 10.86 7.61
CA ALA A 166 4.89 9.51 7.37
C ALA A 166 6.23 9.48 6.61
N TYR A 167 7.14 10.42 6.88
CA TYR A 167 8.44 10.55 6.20
C TYR A 167 9.58 10.79 7.18
#